data_083307ba7ef1cf6968bf00961ccdf0b2
#
_entry.id   083307ba7ef1cf6968bf00961ccdf0b2
#
_cell.length_a   1.000
_cell.length_b   1.000
_cell.length_c   1.000
_cell.angle_alpha   90.00
_cell.angle_beta   90.00
_cell.angle_gamma   90.00
#
_symmetry.space_group_name_H-M   'P 1'
#
loop_
_entity.id
_entity.type
_entity.pdbx_description
1 polymer ?
#
loop_
_entity_poly.entity_id
_entity_poly.type
_entity_poly.pdbx_seq_one_letter_code
_entity_poly.pdbx_strand_id
1 'polypeptide(L)'
;MNKLNGRYVFGVVALAVAAILIVTGLAVAEPPVKIVQPPNEAEFNGGFSPKVLSKTKPTPVVFSISGKFRRIDGSHPPALKEFLLEGDKHAGISVKGIPICSQRELESRTTEQARKICGPALIGTGKTEVGIKFPEQEPEIPVNSELLAFNGGFKGGLTTLFIHAYITVPTPAAIVTTVKVKKIHKGRYGLLSIASIPKIAGGSGSVKSFSLKLNKGIISATCPDGHLDARGTAVFAEGTKMSGGVVRPCTGKG
;
A
#
# COMPACT_ATOMS: atom_id res chain seq x y z
N MET A 1 -55.33 -41.49 62.14
CA MET A 1 -54.04 -41.75 62.82
C MET A 1 -53.08 -42.24 61.74
N ASN A 2 -51.88 -41.80 61.85
CA ASN A 2 -50.64 -42.06 61.07
C ASN A 2 -50.30 -41.18 59.91
N LYS A 3 -49.37 -40.36 60.22
CA LYS A 3 -48.53 -39.53 59.39
C LYS A 3 -47.57 -40.36 58.53
N LEU A 4 -47.33 -40.00 57.32
CA LEU A 4 -46.13 -40.35 56.56
C LEU A 4 -45.58 -39.13 55.87
N ASN A 5 -44.43 -38.67 56.36
CA ASN A 5 -43.63 -37.59 55.78
C ASN A 5 -42.84 -38.14 54.60
N GLY A 6 -43.09 -37.62 53.41
CA GLY A 6 -42.27 -37.84 52.22
C GLY A 6 -41.41 -36.59 51.96
N ARG A 7 -40.09 -36.65 52.23
CA ARG A 7 -39.12 -35.62 51.92
C ARG A 7 -38.73 -35.77 50.45
N TYR A 8 -39.14 -34.82 49.61
CA TYR A 8 -38.62 -34.72 48.25
C TYR A 8 -37.31 -33.94 48.27
N VAL A 9 -36.22 -34.65 47.95
CA VAL A 9 -34.93 -34.05 47.70
C VAL A 9 -34.92 -33.56 46.25
N PHE A 10 -35.00 -32.26 46.05
CA PHE A 10 -34.78 -31.65 44.73
C PHE A 10 -33.24 -31.55 44.49
N GLY A 11 -32.74 -32.43 43.62
CA GLY A 11 -31.40 -32.29 43.04
C GLY A 11 -31.38 -31.17 42.03
N VAL A 12 -30.72 -30.07 42.35
CA VAL A 12 -30.42 -29.00 41.40
C VAL A 12 -29.23 -29.42 40.57
N VAL A 13 -29.44 -29.83 39.33
CA VAL A 13 -28.39 -30.02 38.34
C VAL A 13 -28.02 -28.64 37.77
N ALA A 14 -26.91 -28.07 38.23
CA ALA A 14 -26.35 -26.87 37.67
C ALA A 14 -25.63 -27.22 36.37
N LEU A 15 -26.26 -26.94 35.21
CA LEU A 15 -25.61 -26.96 33.91
C LEU A 15 -24.74 -25.69 33.77
N ALA A 16 -23.44 -25.86 33.97
CA ALA A 16 -22.46 -24.82 33.63
C ALA A 16 -22.28 -24.80 32.11
N VAL A 17 -22.97 -23.88 31.44
CA VAL A 17 -22.71 -23.55 30.02
C VAL A 17 -21.45 -22.68 29.96
N ALA A 18 -20.31 -23.29 29.66
CA ALA A 18 -19.10 -22.55 29.33
C ALA A 18 -19.27 -21.90 27.96
N ALA A 19 -19.63 -20.63 27.95
CA ALA A 19 -19.63 -19.81 26.73
C ALA A 19 -18.17 -19.56 26.32
N ILE A 20 -17.70 -20.33 25.34
CA ILE A 20 -16.42 -20.06 24.65
C ILE A 20 -16.64 -18.81 23.80
N LEU A 21 -16.26 -17.65 24.29
CA LEU A 21 -16.15 -16.42 23.52
C LEU A 21 -15.00 -16.61 22.52
N ILE A 22 -15.33 -17.05 21.31
CA ILE A 22 -14.43 -16.96 20.17
C ILE A 22 -14.33 -15.47 19.85
N VAL A 23 -13.31 -14.81 20.38
CA VAL A 23 -12.91 -13.47 19.96
C VAL A 23 -12.34 -13.62 18.55
N THR A 24 -13.22 -13.59 17.55
CA THR A 24 -12.82 -13.34 16.17
C THR A 24 -12.21 -11.96 16.14
N GLY A 25 -10.88 -11.90 16.16
CA GLY A 25 -10.15 -10.63 16.03
C GLY A 25 -10.55 -9.96 14.73
N LEU A 26 -11.52 -9.05 14.80
CA LEU A 26 -11.80 -8.12 13.73
C LEU A 26 -10.48 -7.37 13.50
N ALA A 27 -9.88 -7.57 12.34
CA ALA A 27 -8.72 -6.79 11.93
C ALA A 27 -9.17 -5.34 11.79
N VAL A 28 -9.03 -4.57 12.87
CA VAL A 28 -9.28 -3.12 12.85
C VAL A 28 -8.28 -2.53 11.88
N ALA A 29 -8.78 -1.92 10.81
CA ALA A 29 -7.93 -1.22 9.86
C ALA A 29 -7.23 -0.08 10.60
N GLU A 30 -5.91 -0.10 10.60
CA GLU A 30 -5.11 0.95 11.25
C GLU A 30 -5.35 2.28 10.53
N PRO A 31 -5.56 3.38 11.28
CA PRO A 31 -5.93 4.66 10.70
C PRO A 31 -4.82 5.21 9.79
N PRO A 32 -5.19 5.96 8.73
CA PRO A 32 -4.22 6.68 7.91
C PRO A 32 -3.59 7.83 8.71
N VAL A 33 -2.38 8.19 8.34
CA VAL A 33 -1.73 9.41 8.83
C VAL A 33 -2.11 10.57 7.93
N LYS A 34 -2.70 11.59 8.52
CA LYS A 34 -3.13 12.81 7.84
C LYS A 34 -2.11 13.91 8.06
N ILE A 35 -1.68 14.54 6.99
CA ILE A 35 -0.78 15.69 6.98
C ILE A 35 -1.52 16.86 6.35
N VAL A 36 -1.53 17.98 7.04
CA VAL A 36 -2.15 19.23 6.58
C VAL A 36 -1.07 20.29 6.47
N GLN A 37 -0.88 20.80 5.28
CA GLN A 37 0.02 21.90 4.95
C GLN A 37 -0.72 22.83 3.98
N PRO A 38 -1.49 23.78 4.49
CA PRO A 38 -2.35 24.61 3.66
C PRO A 38 -1.64 25.20 2.44
N PRO A 39 -2.29 25.20 1.26
CA PRO A 39 -3.66 24.74 1.00
C PRO A 39 -3.81 23.22 0.78
N ASN A 40 -2.74 22.43 0.93
CA ASN A 40 -2.71 21.01 0.60
C ASN A 40 -2.97 20.11 1.82
N GLU A 41 -3.56 18.96 1.56
CA GLU A 41 -3.74 17.88 2.51
C GLU A 41 -3.32 16.54 1.86
N ALA A 42 -2.60 15.70 2.62
CA ALA A 42 -2.22 14.36 2.23
C ALA A 42 -2.60 13.35 3.31
N GLU A 43 -3.06 12.18 2.90
CA GLU A 43 -3.27 11.03 3.77
C GLU A 43 -2.39 9.88 3.28
N PHE A 44 -1.64 9.26 4.20
CA PHE A 44 -0.84 8.07 3.94
C PHE A 44 -1.33 6.91 4.78
N ASN A 45 -1.43 5.75 4.18
CA ASN A 45 -1.66 4.50 4.88
C ASN A 45 -0.78 3.40 4.29
N GLY A 46 -0.48 2.39 5.08
CA GLY A 46 0.28 1.23 4.66
C GLY A 46 0.18 0.13 5.69
N GLY A 47 0.44 -1.08 5.26
CA GLY A 47 0.37 -2.24 6.15
C GLY A 47 0.98 -3.48 5.53
N PHE A 48 1.00 -4.54 6.32
CA PHE A 48 1.49 -5.84 5.90
C PHE A 48 0.71 -6.96 6.58
N SER A 49 0.74 -8.14 5.98
CA SER A 49 0.13 -9.37 6.52
C SER A 49 0.98 -10.58 6.13
N PRO A 50 1.19 -11.54 7.05
CA PRO A 50 0.66 -11.64 8.41
C PRO A 50 1.31 -10.63 9.37
N LYS A 51 0.69 -10.41 10.54
CA LYS A 51 1.25 -9.58 11.63
C LYS A 51 2.21 -10.34 12.54
N VAL A 52 2.16 -11.67 12.51
CA VAL A 52 3.06 -12.55 13.26
C VAL A 52 4.26 -12.88 12.36
N LEU A 53 5.44 -12.42 12.75
CA LEU A 53 6.68 -12.56 12.00
C LEU A 53 7.75 -13.22 12.88
N SER A 54 8.79 -13.80 12.27
CA SER A 54 9.97 -14.23 13.05
C SER A 54 10.74 -13.01 13.56
N LYS A 55 11.37 -13.12 14.71
CA LYS A 55 12.29 -12.09 15.23
C LYS A 55 13.59 -12.00 14.45
N THR A 56 14.04 -13.12 13.87
CA THR A 56 15.38 -13.24 13.28
C THR A 56 15.39 -13.61 11.80
N LYS A 57 14.39 -14.38 11.31
CA LYS A 57 14.33 -14.87 9.95
C LYS A 57 13.32 -14.06 9.12
N PRO A 58 13.71 -13.52 7.94
CA PRO A 58 12.79 -12.80 7.07
C PRO A 58 11.54 -13.62 6.75
N THR A 59 10.38 -13.10 7.12
CA THR A 59 9.07 -13.72 6.87
C THR A 59 8.42 -13.04 5.66
N PRO A 60 8.01 -13.79 4.62
CA PRO A 60 7.30 -13.23 3.47
C PRO A 60 5.97 -12.61 3.86
N VAL A 61 5.73 -11.37 3.41
CA VAL A 61 4.50 -10.63 3.70
C VAL A 61 3.83 -10.15 2.40
N VAL A 62 2.52 -9.97 2.47
CA VAL A 62 1.78 -9.12 1.54
C VAL A 62 1.95 -7.69 2.05
N PHE A 63 2.37 -6.79 1.20
CA PHE A 63 2.55 -5.38 1.53
C PHE A 63 1.49 -4.53 0.83
N SER A 64 0.95 -3.54 1.53
CA SER A 64 0.00 -2.58 0.97
C SER A 64 0.38 -1.16 1.33
N ILE A 65 0.11 -0.24 0.39
CA ILE A 65 0.32 1.19 0.57
C ILE A 65 -0.79 1.96 -0.14
N SER A 66 -1.17 3.10 0.41
CA SER A 66 -2.09 4.04 -0.23
C SER A 66 -1.76 5.48 0.13
N GLY A 67 -2.15 6.38 -0.76
CA GLY A 67 -2.06 7.81 -0.55
C GLY A 67 -3.30 8.51 -1.12
N LYS A 68 -3.70 9.64 -0.49
CA LYS A 68 -4.70 10.56 -1.01
C LYS A 68 -4.15 11.97 -0.93
N PHE A 69 -4.42 12.76 -1.95
CA PHE A 69 -3.94 14.14 -2.07
C PHE A 69 -5.10 15.03 -2.47
N ARG A 70 -5.27 16.13 -1.77
CA ARG A 70 -6.32 17.09 -2.07
C ARG A 70 -5.92 18.50 -1.66
N ARG A 71 -6.62 19.48 -2.17
CA ARG A 71 -6.64 20.82 -1.59
C ARG A 71 -7.80 20.94 -0.61
N ILE A 72 -7.59 21.71 0.46
CA ILE A 72 -8.59 21.91 1.52
C ILE A 72 -9.82 22.64 0.99
N ASP A 73 -9.64 23.54 0.03
CA ASP A 73 -10.70 24.29 -0.64
C ASP A 73 -11.45 23.48 -1.74
N GLY A 74 -11.08 22.22 -1.95
CA GLY A 74 -11.67 21.34 -2.96
C GLY A 74 -11.18 21.60 -4.39
N SER A 75 -10.29 22.57 -4.61
CA SER A 75 -9.72 22.83 -5.93
C SER A 75 -8.77 21.68 -6.37
N HIS A 76 -8.37 21.72 -7.64
CA HIS A 76 -7.49 20.72 -8.24
C HIS A 76 -6.14 20.65 -7.48
N PRO A 77 -5.72 19.46 -7.00
CA PRO A 77 -4.46 19.34 -6.27
C PRO A 77 -3.26 19.48 -7.21
N PRO A 78 -2.09 19.87 -6.69
CA PRO A 78 -0.88 19.96 -7.51
C PRO A 78 -0.45 18.59 -8.03
N ALA A 79 0.18 18.57 -9.20
CA ALA A 79 0.67 17.33 -9.81
C ALA A 79 1.73 16.67 -8.93
N LEU A 80 1.53 15.38 -8.61
CA LEU A 80 2.52 14.57 -7.90
C LEU A 80 3.68 14.24 -8.84
N LYS A 81 4.89 14.67 -8.47
CA LYS A 81 6.12 14.44 -9.23
C LYS A 81 6.87 13.18 -8.77
N GLU A 82 7.00 13.02 -7.47
CA GLU A 82 7.67 11.88 -6.87
C GLU A 82 6.94 11.42 -5.60
N PHE A 83 6.99 10.13 -5.35
CA PHE A 83 6.59 9.56 -4.08
C PHE A 83 7.74 8.72 -3.52
N LEU A 84 8.25 9.14 -2.36
CA LEU A 84 9.29 8.44 -1.65
C LEU A 84 8.67 7.60 -0.53
N LEU A 85 9.16 6.38 -0.37
CA LEU A 85 8.81 5.51 0.75
C LEU A 85 10.08 5.01 1.41
N GLU A 86 10.30 5.41 2.66
CA GLU A 86 11.32 4.84 3.53
C GLU A 86 10.69 3.71 4.34
N GLY A 87 11.22 2.50 4.21
CA GLY A 87 10.76 1.30 4.92
C GLY A 87 11.71 0.91 6.04
N ASP A 88 11.18 0.22 7.04
CA ASP A 88 11.92 -0.25 8.20
C ASP A 88 13.19 -1.02 7.84
N LYS A 89 14.25 -0.91 8.65
CA LYS A 89 15.50 -1.66 8.49
C LYS A 89 15.33 -3.18 8.61
N HIS A 90 14.23 -3.62 9.22
CA HIS A 90 13.87 -5.03 9.36
C HIS A 90 13.05 -5.56 8.17
N ALA A 91 12.77 -4.71 7.16
CA ALA A 91 12.14 -5.10 5.92
C ALA A 91 13.16 -5.27 4.78
N GLY A 92 12.86 -6.18 3.87
CA GLY A 92 13.64 -6.43 2.66
C GLY A 92 12.76 -6.59 1.44
N ILE A 93 13.34 -6.32 0.26
CA ILE A 93 12.70 -6.57 -1.04
C ILE A 93 13.51 -7.61 -1.81
N SER A 94 12.82 -8.54 -2.48
CA SER A 94 13.43 -9.50 -3.39
C SER A 94 12.53 -9.77 -4.58
N VAL A 95 13.11 -9.69 -5.76
CA VAL A 95 12.46 -10.04 -7.04
C VAL A 95 13.17 -11.22 -7.71
N LYS A 96 14.02 -11.94 -6.95
CA LYS A 96 14.78 -13.10 -7.46
C LYS A 96 13.84 -14.20 -7.95
N GLY A 97 14.13 -14.72 -9.14
CA GLY A 97 13.34 -15.80 -9.74
C GLY A 97 12.04 -15.34 -10.41
N ILE A 98 11.72 -14.04 -10.38
CA ILE A 98 10.57 -13.49 -11.07
C ILE A 98 11.03 -12.97 -12.44
N PRO A 99 10.34 -13.31 -13.54
CA PRO A 99 10.64 -12.76 -14.85
C PRO A 99 10.69 -11.24 -14.85
N ILE A 100 11.46 -10.67 -15.78
CA ILE A 100 11.60 -9.22 -15.92
C ILE A 100 10.68 -8.72 -17.04
N CYS A 101 10.01 -7.60 -16.79
CA CYS A 101 9.33 -6.82 -17.82
C CYS A 101 10.09 -5.51 -17.99
N SER A 102 10.32 -5.09 -19.22
CA SER A 102 10.97 -3.81 -19.51
C SER A 102 9.95 -2.67 -19.58
N GLN A 103 10.40 -1.45 -19.35
CA GLN A 103 9.56 -0.25 -19.51
C GLN A 103 9.00 -0.16 -20.94
N ARG A 104 9.80 -0.48 -21.94
CA ARG A 104 9.42 -0.44 -23.36
C ARG A 104 8.27 -1.38 -23.70
N GLU A 105 8.19 -2.53 -23.02
CA GLU A 105 7.09 -3.48 -23.19
C GLU A 105 5.76 -2.98 -22.63
N LEU A 106 5.80 -2.01 -21.72
CA LEU A 106 4.62 -1.44 -21.06
C LEU A 106 4.14 -0.13 -21.72
N GLU A 107 5.06 0.60 -22.36
CA GLU A 107 4.74 1.83 -23.06
C GLU A 107 3.73 1.59 -24.18
N SER A 108 2.74 2.48 -24.30
CA SER A 108 1.66 2.40 -25.29
C SER A 108 0.79 1.13 -25.23
N ARG A 109 0.73 0.45 -24.10
CA ARG A 109 -0.10 -0.76 -23.89
C ARG A 109 -1.31 -0.46 -23.05
N THR A 110 -2.45 -1.06 -23.41
CA THR A 110 -3.60 -1.12 -22.52
C THR A 110 -3.30 -2.02 -21.31
N THR A 111 -4.12 -1.93 -20.26
CA THR A 111 -3.99 -2.79 -19.08
C THR A 111 -3.99 -4.28 -19.44
N GLU A 112 -4.90 -4.69 -20.33
CA GLU A 112 -4.99 -6.09 -20.80
C GLU A 112 -3.74 -6.54 -21.56
N GLN A 113 -3.25 -5.70 -22.47
CA GLN A 113 -2.04 -5.96 -23.23
C GLN A 113 -0.81 -6.07 -22.31
N ALA A 114 -0.68 -5.19 -21.32
CA ALA A 114 0.38 -5.24 -20.32
C ALA A 114 0.33 -6.54 -19.51
N ARG A 115 -0.87 -6.98 -19.09
CA ARG A 115 -1.06 -8.28 -18.42
C ARG A 115 -0.68 -9.46 -19.31
N LYS A 116 -1.04 -9.41 -20.59
CA LYS A 116 -0.73 -10.49 -21.55
C LYS A 116 0.76 -10.63 -21.80
N ILE A 117 1.47 -9.50 -21.99
CA ILE A 117 2.91 -9.50 -22.34
C ILE A 117 3.78 -9.74 -21.11
N CYS A 118 3.49 -9.07 -20.00
CA CYS A 118 4.32 -9.06 -18.80
C CYS A 118 3.68 -9.81 -17.61
N GLY A 119 2.64 -10.62 -17.81
CA GLY A 119 1.94 -11.34 -16.74
C GLY A 119 2.86 -12.11 -15.80
N PRO A 120 3.85 -12.89 -16.28
CA PRO A 120 4.79 -13.59 -15.41
C PRO A 120 5.66 -12.68 -14.53
N ALA A 121 5.81 -11.41 -14.91
CA ALA A 121 6.54 -10.38 -14.13
C ALA A 121 5.62 -9.58 -13.19
N LEU A 122 4.31 -9.86 -13.15
CA LEU A 122 3.35 -9.14 -12.32
C LEU A 122 3.55 -9.47 -10.84
N ILE A 123 3.89 -8.46 -10.05
CA ILE A 123 4.19 -8.59 -8.61
C ILE A 123 3.19 -7.88 -7.70
N GLY A 124 2.22 -7.18 -8.26
CA GLY A 124 1.20 -6.49 -7.48
C GLY A 124 0.16 -5.79 -8.33
N THR A 125 -0.93 -5.41 -7.67
CA THR A 125 -2.04 -4.69 -8.30
C THR A 125 -2.57 -3.60 -7.39
N GLY A 126 -3.27 -2.64 -7.98
CA GLY A 126 -3.85 -1.52 -7.25
C GLY A 126 -4.82 -0.71 -8.08
N LYS A 127 -5.10 0.48 -7.60
CA LYS A 127 -6.00 1.45 -8.25
C LYS A 127 -5.47 2.85 -8.07
N THR A 128 -5.77 3.74 -9.00
CA THR A 128 -5.50 5.17 -8.89
C THR A 128 -6.67 5.98 -9.40
N GLU A 129 -6.88 7.12 -8.78
CA GLU A 129 -7.76 8.17 -9.26
C GLU A 129 -6.88 9.37 -9.64
N VAL A 130 -7.07 9.87 -10.85
CA VAL A 130 -6.40 11.04 -11.41
C VAL A 130 -7.46 12.07 -11.77
N GLY A 131 -7.25 13.30 -11.36
CA GLY A 131 -8.02 14.44 -11.88
C GLY A 131 -7.26 15.08 -13.02
N ILE A 132 -7.93 15.39 -14.14
CA ILE A 132 -7.34 16.12 -15.25
C ILE A 132 -8.09 17.43 -15.41
N LYS A 133 -7.36 18.54 -15.27
CA LYS A 133 -7.93 19.89 -15.39
C LYS A 133 -7.08 20.73 -16.34
N PHE A 134 -7.62 21.01 -17.52
CA PHE A 134 -7.01 21.96 -18.44
C PHE A 134 -7.34 23.39 -18.02
N PRO A 135 -6.50 24.40 -18.37
CA PRO A 135 -6.64 25.77 -17.88
C PRO A 135 -8.02 26.41 -18.13
N GLU A 136 -8.65 26.10 -19.25
CA GLU A 136 -9.92 26.71 -19.66
C GLU A 136 -11.12 25.75 -19.56
N GLN A 137 -10.93 24.60 -18.89
CA GLN A 137 -11.96 23.56 -18.79
C GLN A 137 -12.50 23.43 -17.39
N GLU A 138 -13.82 23.49 -17.27
CA GLU A 138 -14.60 23.10 -16.10
C GLU A 138 -15.73 22.15 -16.54
N PRO A 139 -16.02 21.10 -15.79
CA PRO A 139 -15.35 20.61 -14.58
C PRO A 139 -14.08 19.78 -14.85
N GLU A 140 -13.35 19.45 -13.79
CA GLU A 140 -12.25 18.46 -13.80
C GLU A 140 -12.73 17.12 -14.36
N ILE A 141 -11.92 16.45 -15.18
CA ILE A 141 -12.20 15.11 -15.71
C ILE A 141 -11.65 14.07 -14.71
N PRO A 142 -12.50 13.32 -14.02
CA PRO A 142 -12.05 12.24 -13.15
C PRO A 142 -11.69 11.00 -13.98
N VAL A 143 -10.54 10.42 -13.71
CA VAL A 143 -10.05 9.20 -14.38
C VAL A 143 -9.67 8.17 -13.35
N ASN A 144 -10.30 7.01 -13.42
CA ASN A 144 -9.96 5.84 -12.61
C ASN A 144 -9.18 4.84 -13.46
N SER A 145 -8.10 4.31 -12.91
CA SER A 145 -7.31 3.28 -13.59
C SER A 145 -6.85 2.20 -12.62
N GLU A 146 -6.71 1.00 -13.14
CA GLU A 146 -6.02 -0.08 -12.46
C GLU A 146 -4.51 0.18 -12.48
N LEU A 147 -3.83 -0.14 -11.38
CA LEU A 147 -2.38 -0.16 -11.29
C LEU A 147 -1.87 -1.59 -11.38
N LEU A 148 -0.90 -1.82 -12.26
CA LEU A 148 -0.18 -3.09 -12.36
C LEU A 148 1.29 -2.85 -12.02
N ALA A 149 1.79 -3.55 -11.00
CA ALA A 149 3.20 -3.49 -10.61
C ALA A 149 3.96 -4.67 -11.22
N PHE A 150 5.01 -4.38 -11.98
CA PHE A 150 5.86 -5.37 -12.63
C PHE A 150 7.29 -5.32 -12.11
N ASN A 151 7.93 -6.50 -12.10
CA ASN A 151 9.37 -6.60 -11.84
C ASN A 151 10.16 -6.05 -13.02
N GLY A 152 10.94 -5.00 -12.80
CA GLY A 152 11.89 -4.42 -13.77
C GLY A 152 13.33 -4.90 -13.56
N GLY A 153 13.56 -5.83 -12.61
CA GLY A 153 14.85 -6.46 -12.36
C GLY A 153 15.66 -5.86 -11.20
N PHE A 154 16.79 -6.49 -10.95
CA PHE A 154 17.76 -6.08 -9.93
C PHE A 154 19.14 -5.95 -10.57
N LYS A 155 19.77 -4.77 -10.45
CA LYS A 155 21.11 -4.50 -10.98
C LYS A 155 21.84 -3.49 -10.09
N GLY A 156 23.09 -3.76 -9.74
CA GLY A 156 23.94 -2.82 -9.01
C GLY A 156 23.38 -2.40 -7.64
N GLY A 157 22.73 -3.31 -6.90
CA GLY A 157 22.13 -2.99 -5.60
C GLY A 157 20.78 -2.27 -5.67
N LEU A 158 20.27 -2.04 -6.88
CA LEU A 158 19.02 -1.33 -7.16
C LEU A 158 17.96 -2.29 -7.70
N THR A 159 16.82 -2.40 -7.02
CA THR A 159 15.63 -3.07 -7.55
C THR A 159 14.80 -2.05 -8.31
N THR A 160 14.42 -2.38 -9.54
CA THR A 160 13.52 -1.56 -10.37
C THR A 160 12.15 -2.23 -10.44
N LEU A 161 11.09 -1.45 -10.24
CA LEU A 161 9.71 -1.87 -10.50
C LEU A 161 9.09 -0.88 -11.47
N PHE A 162 8.14 -1.35 -12.27
CA PHE A 162 7.32 -0.49 -13.12
C PHE A 162 5.87 -0.58 -12.69
N ILE A 163 5.25 0.57 -12.44
CA ILE A 163 3.83 0.68 -12.15
C ILE A 163 3.15 1.21 -13.41
N HIS A 164 2.34 0.37 -14.02
CA HIS A 164 1.58 0.69 -15.22
C HIS A 164 0.16 1.07 -14.86
N ALA A 165 -0.32 2.17 -15.43
CA ALA A 165 -1.72 2.58 -15.47
C ALA A 165 -2.10 2.90 -16.92
N TYR A 166 -3.33 2.64 -17.32
CA TYR A 166 -3.84 3.03 -18.62
C TYR A 166 -5.04 3.94 -18.44
N ILE A 167 -4.94 5.14 -18.95
CA ILE A 167 -6.03 6.11 -18.97
C ILE A 167 -6.69 6.12 -20.36
N THR A 168 -8.00 6.34 -20.42
CA THR A 168 -8.78 6.35 -21.66
C THR A 168 -9.23 7.74 -22.07
N VAL A 169 -9.23 8.68 -21.15
CA VAL A 169 -9.67 10.07 -21.35
C VAL A 169 -8.64 11.05 -20.78
N PRO A 170 -8.45 12.23 -21.33
CA PRO A 170 -9.07 12.76 -22.55
C PRO A 170 -8.53 12.10 -23.82
N THR A 171 -7.34 11.53 -23.78
CA THR A 171 -6.70 10.77 -24.84
C THR A 171 -6.12 9.49 -24.26
N PRO A 172 -6.35 8.31 -24.90
CA PRO A 172 -5.80 7.04 -24.42
C PRO A 172 -4.28 7.09 -24.28
N ALA A 173 -3.77 6.74 -23.11
CA ALA A 173 -2.33 6.74 -22.83
C ALA A 173 -1.95 5.73 -21.74
N ALA A 174 -0.81 5.08 -21.91
CA ALA A 174 -0.15 4.31 -20.87
C ALA A 174 0.75 5.23 -20.03
N ILE A 175 0.59 5.19 -18.73
CA ILE A 175 1.42 5.91 -17.76
C ILE A 175 2.28 4.87 -17.04
N VAL A 176 3.59 4.91 -17.28
CA VAL A 176 4.54 3.97 -16.66
C VAL A 176 5.41 4.71 -15.65
N THR A 177 5.13 4.51 -14.38
CA THR A 177 5.92 5.05 -13.28
C THR A 177 7.07 4.13 -12.95
N THR A 178 8.29 4.63 -13.02
CA THR A 178 9.50 3.90 -12.61
C THR A 178 9.69 4.04 -11.10
N VAL A 179 9.82 2.90 -10.42
CA VAL A 179 10.11 2.83 -8.99
C VAL A 179 11.48 2.21 -8.79
N LYS A 180 12.37 2.94 -8.13
CA LYS A 180 13.73 2.49 -7.79
C LYS A 180 13.82 2.25 -6.29
N VAL A 181 14.17 1.02 -5.89
CA VAL A 181 14.31 0.64 -4.48
C VAL A 181 15.75 0.31 -4.17
N LYS A 182 16.33 0.96 -3.17
CA LYS A 182 17.69 0.73 -2.69
C LYS A 182 17.75 0.56 -1.18
N LYS A 183 18.78 -0.14 -0.71
CA LYS A 183 19.11 -0.17 0.70
C LYS A 183 19.69 1.17 1.14
N ILE A 184 19.31 1.59 2.33
CA ILE A 184 19.86 2.77 3.01
C ILE A 184 20.20 2.40 4.46
N HIS A 185 21.01 3.25 5.11
CA HIS A 185 21.35 3.13 6.52
C HIS A 185 21.02 4.46 7.20
N LYS A 186 19.72 4.65 7.53
CA LYS A 186 19.24 5.91 8.10
C LYS A 186 18.40 5.63 9.36
N GLY A 187 19.12 5.33 10.45
CA GLY A 187 18.48 5.05 11.74
C GLY A 187 17.51 3.87 11.69
N ARG A 188 16.20 4.15 11.79
CA ARG A 188 15.15 3.15 11.73
C ARG A 188 14.87 2.63 10.31
N TYR A 189 15.25 3.39 9.28
CA TYR A 189 14.95 3.06 7.89
C TYR A 189 16.10 2.35 7.19
N GLY A 190 15.80 1.21 6.53
CA GLY A 190 16.75 0.38 5.79
C GLY A 190 16.48 0.28 4.29
N LEU A 191 15.31 0.74 3.84
CA LEU A 191 14.93 0.78 2.43
C LEU A 191 14.48 2.18 2.04
N LEU A 192 14.84 2.61 0.82
CA LEU A 192 14.28 3.79 0.17
C LEU A 192 13.76 3.40 -1.20
N SER A 193 12.46 3.61 -1.41
CA SER A 193 11.78 3.49 -2.69
C SER A 193 11.47 4.89 -3.22
N ILE A 194 11.77 5.14 -4.48
CA ILE A 194 11.52 6.41 -5.18
C ILE A 194 10.68 6.10 -6.42
N ALA A 195 9.43 6.49 -6.40
CA ALA A 195 8.53 6.43 -7.55
C ALA A 195 8.57 7.79 -8.28
N SER A 196 9.02 7.80 -9.52
CA SER A 196 9.04 9.00 -10.37
C SER A 196 7.82 8.99 -11.29
N ILE A 197 6.86 9.86 -11.00
CA ILE A 197 5.59 9.94 -11.70
C ILE A 197 5.76 10.81 -12.96
N PRO A 198 5.50 10.30 -14.18
CA PRO A 198 5.58 11.09 -15.38
C PRO A 198 4.46 12.14 -15.43
N LYS A 199 4.62 13.18 -16.26
CA LYS A 199 3.57 14.16 -16.48
C LYS A 199 2.34 13.49 -17.11
N ILE A 200 1.20 13.58 -16.44
CA ILE A 200 -0.08 13.05 -16.90
C ILE A 200 -0.79 14.15 -17.68
N ALA A 201 -1.32 13.83 -18.87
CA ALA A 201 -2.01 14.78 -19.77
C ALA A 201 -1.22 16.09 -19.97
N GLY A 202 0.08 15.98 -20.30
CA GLY A 202 0.94 17.16 -20.52
C GLY A 202 1.28 17.97 -19.26
N GLY A 203 0.86 17.52 -18.08
CA GLY A 203 1.01 18.23 -16.80
C GLY A 203 -0.30 18.72 -16.20
N SER A 204 -1.42 18.56 -16.91
CA SER A 204 -2.77 18.91 -16.43
C SER A 204 -3.39 17.84 -15.55
N GLY A 205 -2.73 16.68 -15.35
CA GLY A 205 -3.22 15.57 -14.54
C GLY A 205 -2.55 15.52 -13.18
N SER A 206 -3.36 15.33 -12.13
CA SER A 206 -2.91 15.16 -10.74
C SER A 206 -3.41 13.85 -10.16
N VAL A 207 -2.53 13.10 -9.52
CA VAL A 207 -2.92 11.92 -8.74
C VAL A 207 -3.68 12.37 -7.50
N LYS A 208 -4.96 12.02 -7.41
CA LYS A 208 -5.83 12.30 -6.24
C LYS A 208 -5.74 11.20 -5.21
N SER A 209 -5.66 9.96 -5.68
CA SER A 209 -5.46 8.82 -4.80
C SER A 209 -4.76 7.67 -5.51
N PHE A 210 -4.08 6.85 -4.75
CA PHE A 210 -3.60 5.55 -5.19
C PHE A 210 -3.67 4.53 -4.06
N SER A 211 -3.80 3.27 -4.43
CA SER A 211 -3.57 2.12 -3.57
C SER A 211 -2.80 1.07 -4.35
N LEU A 212 -1.86 0.40 -3.70
CA LEU A 212 -1.05 -0.67 -4.29
C LEU A 212 -0.85 -1.78 -3.28
N LYS A 213 -1.03 -3.02 -3.73
CA LYS A 213 -0.78 -4.23 -2.96
C LYS A 213 0.25 -5.08 -3.69
N LEU A 214 1.40 -5.33 -3.07
CA LEU A 214 2.41 -6.25 -3.56
C LEU A 214 2.12 -7.66 -3.06
N ASN A 215 2.35 -8.66 -3.93
CA ASN A 215 2.13 -10.05 -3.62
C ASN A 215 3.05 -10.56 -2.52
N LYS A 216 2.62 -11.62 -1.81
CA LYS A 216 3.41 -12.24 -0.76
C LYS A 216 4.77 -12.72 -1.30
N GLY A 217 5.83 -12.35 -0.57
CA GLY A 217 7.20 -12.74 -0.89
C GLY A 217 8.02 -11.69 -1.64
N ILE A 218 7.40 -10.66 -2.22
CA ILE A 218 8.12 -9.51 -2.78
C ILE A 218 8.79 -8.71 -1.65
N ILE A 219 8.04 -8.50 -0.57
CA ILE A 219 8.56 -7.92 0.68
C ILE A 219 8.62 -9.03 1.73
N SER A 220 9.71 -9.04 2.48
CA SER A 220 9.87 -9.85 3.69
C SER A 220 10.28 -8.97 4.86
N ALA A 221 9.92 -9.37 6.08
CA ALA A 221 10.27 -8.63 7.28
C ALA A 221 10.53 -9.53 8.48
N THR A 222 11.25 -9.00 9.47
CA THR A 222 11.38 -9.56 10.82
C THR A 222 10.71 -8.60 11.81
N CYS A 223 10.31 -9.10 12.98
CA CYS A 223 9.70 -8.31 14.05
C CYS A 223 10.44 -8.50 15.38
N PRO A 224 11.65 -7.92 15.56
CA PRO A 224 12.39 -8.06 16.80
C PRO A 224 11.84 -7.22 17.95
N ASP A 225 11.28 -6.05 17.67
CA ASP A 225 10.92 -5.00 18.62
C ASP A 225 9.42 -4.58 18.59
N GLY A 226 8.56 -5.44 18.03
CA GLY A 226 7.10 -5.33 18.17
C GLY A 226 6.42 -4.41 17.16
N HIS A 227 7.17 -3.71 16.29
CA HIS A 227 6.60 -2.84 15.26
C HIS A 227 7.54 -2.67 14.05
N LEU A 228 6.97 -2.22 12.94
CA LEU A 228 7.68 -1.80 11.75
C LEU A 228 7.28 -0.37 11.39
N ASP A 229 8.25 0.43 10.99
CA ASP A 229 8.08 1.84 10.65
C ASP A 229 8.15 2.04 9.14
N ALA A 230 7.34 2.97 8.64
CA ALA A 230 7.48 3.47 7.29
C ALA A 230 7.23 4.98 7.26
N ARG A 231 7.82 5.68 6.31
CA ARG A 231 7.58 7.10 6.08
C ARG A 231 7.35 7.35 4.59
N GLY A 232 6.19 7.91 4.26
CA GLY A 232 5.85 8.40 2.94
C GLY A 232 6.19 9.88 2.80
N THR A 233 6.70 10.27 1.63
CA THR A 233 6.90 11.68 1.27
C THR A 233 6.39 11.90 -0.14
N ALA A 234 5.37 12.72 -0.30
CA ALA A 234 4.89 13.21 -1.58
C ALA A 234 5.66 14.49 -1.95
N VAL A 235 6.17 14.54 -3.17
CA VAL A 235 6.85 15.72 -3.75
C VAL A 235 6.02 16.17 -4.94
N PHE A 236 5.51 17.39 -4.87
CA PHE A 236 4.67 17.97 -5.90
C PHE A 236 5.47 18.81 -6.89
N ALA A 237 4.91 19.01 -8.09
CA ALA A 237 5.57 19.76 -9.18
C ALA A 237 5.89 21.21 -8.80
N GLU A 238 5.10 21.82 -7.93
CA GLU A 238 5.30 23.16 -7.39
C GLU A 238 6.41 23.24 -6.31
N GLY A 239 7.03 22.10 -5.95
CA GLY A 239 8.11 22.03 -4.96
C GLY A 239 7.67 21.70 -3.54
N THR A 240 6.38 21.73 -3.23
CA THR A 240 5.84 21.33 -1.93
C THR A 240 6.17 19.87 -1.62
N LYS A 241 6.55 19.60 -0.36
CA LYS A 241 6.82 18.25 0.15
C LYS A 241 5.96 17.98 1.38
N MET A 242 5.24 16.87 1.37
CA MET A 242 4.40 16.44 2.50
C MET A 242 4.86 15.07 2.96
N SER A 243 5.28 14.95 4.22
CA SER A 243 5.82 13.71 4.80
C SER A 243 5.02 13.24 5.99
N GLY A 244 4.76 11.95 6.08
CA GLY A 244 4.10 11.32 7.22
C GLY A 244 4.65 9.94 7.51
N GLY A 245 4.81 9.62 8.80
CA GLY A 245 5.27 8.33 9.28
C GLY A 245 4.09 7.46 9.73
N VAL A 246 4.16 6.17 9.45
CA VAL A 246 3.24 5.16 9.97
C VAL A 246 4.02 4.13 10.76
N VAL A 247 3.49 3.74 11.92
CA VAL A 247 4.02 2.66 12.76
C VAL A 247 2.99 1.54 12.74
N ARG A 248 3.43 0.31 12.46
CA ARG A 248 2.55 -0.84 12.35
C ARG A 248 2.97 -1.94 13.30
N PRO A 249 2.10 -2.32 14.26
CA PRO A 249 2.43 -3.36 15.22
C PRO A 249 2.62 -4.71 14.54
N CYS A 250 3.54 -5.49 15.08
CA CYS A 250 3.75 -6.89 14.74
C CYS A 250 4.06 -7.72 15.99
N THR A 251 3.88 -9.03 15.88
CA THR A 251 4.23 -9.98 16.94
C THR A 251 5.43 -10.79 16.49
N GLY A 252 6.54 -10.68 17.22
CA GLY A 252 7.74 -11.48 16.97
C GLY A 252 7.63 -12.88 17.56
N LYS A 253 7.78 -13.93 16.73
CA LYS A 253 7.98 -15.31 17.19
C LYS A 253 9.48 -15.64 17.20
N GLY A 254 9.91 -16.36 18.20
CA GLY A 254 11.29 -16.86 18.34
C GLY A 254 11.64 -17.90 17.30
#